data_b08b75e62a328ab944e3fdfb133364e8
#
_entry.id   b08b75e62a328ab944e3fdfb133364e8
#
_cell.length_a   1.000
_cell.length_b   1.000
_cell.length_c   1.000
_cell.angle_alpha   90.00
_cell.angle_beta   90.00
_cell.angle_gamma   90.00
#
_symmetry.space_group_name_H-M   'P 1'
#
loop_
_entity.id
_entity.type
_entity.pdbx_description
1 polymer ?
#
loop_
_entity_poly.entity_id
_entity_poly.type
_entity_poly.pdbx_seq_one_letter_code
_entity_poly.pdbx_strand_id
1 'polypeptide(L)' 'MNNDLFFMERAYEQALLGFKKEEIPVGAVVVYENEIISEAHNESIFKTDPTSHAEIVAIRKAALKIGNY' A
#
# COMPACT_ATOMS: atom_id res chain seq x y z
N MET A 1 23.13 -2.83 2.95
CA MET A 1 22.31 -2.08 3.92
C MET A 1 20.86 -2.55 3.86
N ASN A 2 20.31 -2.85 5.01
CA ASN A 2 18.94 -3.32 5.10
C ASN A 2 18.00 -2.11 5.21
N ASN A 3 17.05 -1.99 4.27
CA ASN A 3 16.09 -0.90 4.25
C ASN A 3 14.70 -1.31 4.77
N ASP A 4 14.62 -2.46 5.45
CA ASP A 4 13.33 -2.97 5.92
C ASP A 4 12.61 -1.97 6.84
N LEU A 5 13.35 -1.32 7.74
CA LEU A 5 12.74 -0.34 8.64
C LEU A 5 12.12 0.81 7.86
N PHE A 6 12.83 1.32 6.86
CA PHE A 6 12.33 2.40 6.01
C PHE A 6 11.03 1.97 5.31
N PHE A 7 11.01 0.77 4.74
CA PHE A 7 9.82 0.27 4.04
C PHE A 7 8.65 0.07 5.01
N MET A 8 8.93 -0.43 6.22
CA MET A 8 7.89 -0.61 7.23
C MET A 8 7.34 0.72 7.71
N GLU A 9 8.18 1.73 7.85
CA GLU A 9 7.73 3.08 8.21
C GLU A 9 6.81 3.65 7.15
N ARG A 10 7.13 3.43 5.87
CA ARG A 10 6.27 3.90 4.78
C ARG A 10 4.91 3.20 4.80
N ALA A 11 4.91 1.89 5.05
CA ALA A 11 3.66 1.14 5.18
C ALA A 11 2.84 1.65 6.37
N TYR A 12 3.51 1.95 7.47
CA TYR A 12 2.85 2.50 8.65
C TYR A 12 2.20 3.85 8.35
N GLU A 13 2.89 4.72 7.62
CA GLU A 13 2.34 6.01 7.21
C GLU A 13 1.08 5.83 6.37
N GLN A 14 1.07 4.84 5.49
CA GLN A 14 -0.13 4.53 4.70
C GLN A 14 -1.28 4.07 5.60
N ALA A 15 -0.97 3.26 6.62
CA ALA A 15 -1.99 2.83 7.58
C ALA A 15 -2.61 4.03 8.31
N LEU A 16 -1.78 5.01 8.68
CA LEU A 16 -2.27 6.23 9.33
C LEU A 16 -3.15 7.04 8.40
N LEU A 17 -2.80 7.12 7.12
CA LEU A 17 -3.63 7.82 6.13
C LEU A 17 -5.00 7.15 6.02
N GLY A 18 -5.02 5.82 5.99
CA GLY A 18 -6.27 5.07 5.96
C GLY A 18 -7.11 5.36 7.20
N PHE A 19 -6.47 5.35 8.36
CA PHE A 19 -7.15 5.61 9.62
C PHE A 19 -7.80 6.99 9.63
N LYS A 20 -7.10 8.00 9.11
CA LYS A 20 -7.64 9.35 9.01
C LYS A 20 -8.85 9.43 8.08
N LYS A 21 -8.97 8.49 7.14
CA LYS A 21 -10.12 8.40 6.23
C LYS A 21 -11.18 7.44 6.74
N GLU A 22 -11.08 7.03 8.00
CA GLU A 22 -12.01 6.11 8.66
C GLU A 22 -12.01 4.72 8.02
N GLU A 23 -10.89 4.35 7.42
CA GLU A 23 -10.67 3.00 6.94
C GLU A 23 -9.97 2.17 8.01
N ILE A 24 -9.96 0.86 7.83
CA ILE A 24 -9.18 -0.02 8.70
C ILE A 24 -7.70 0.35 8.52
N PRO A 25 -6.94 0.56 9.60
CA PRO A 25 -5.56 1.09 9.51
C PRO A 25 -4.56 0.02 9.06
N VAL A 26 -4.58 -0.30 7.78
CA VAL A 26 -3.66 -1.23 7.15
C VAL A 26 -2.96 -0.50 6.01
N GLY A 27 -1.64 -0.59 5.97
CA GLY A 27 -0.85 0.00 4.91
C GLY A 27 0.04 -1.04 4.26
N ALA A 28 0.41 -0.81 3.01
CA ALA A 28 1.25 -1.71 2.26
C ALA A 28 2.14 -0.95 1.30
N VAL A 29 3.33 -1.50 1.05
CA VAL A 29 4.22 -0.98 0.01
C VAL A 29 4.66 -2.16 -0.84
N VAL A 30 4.90 -1.90 -2.13
CA VAL A 30 5.50 -2.89 -3.03
C VAL A 30 6.90 -2.38 -3.37
N VAL A 31 7.89 -3.23 -3.16
CA VAL A 31 9.30 -2.88 -3.34
C VAL A 31 9.88 -3.72 -4.46
N TYR A 32 10.60 -3.09 -5.36
CA TYR A 32 11.30 -3.77 -6.45
C TYR A 32 12.68 -3.15 -6.58
N GLU A 33 13.70 -4.00 -6.59
CA GLU A 33 15.10 -3.59 -6.68
C GLU A 33 15.42 -2.46 -5.67
N ASN A 34 14.98 -2.68 -4.43
CA ASN A 34 15.24 -1.79 -3.30
C ASN A 34 14.56 -0.41 -3.43
N GLU A 35 13.57 -0.30 -4.31
CA GLU A 35 12.80 0.94 -4.46
C GLU A 35 11.31 0.66 -4.25
N ILE A 36 10.62 1.62 -3.60
CA ILE A 36 9.18 1.55 -3.46
C ILE A 36 8.55 1.94 -4.78
N ILE A 37 7.80 1.02 -5.38
CA ILE A 37 7.11 1.29 -6.64
C ILE A 37 5.63 1.58 -6.45
N SER A 38 5.08 1.25 -5.29
CA SER A 38 3.72 1.68 -4.95
C SER A 38 3.52 1.67 -3.46
N GLU A 39 2.56 2.49 -2.99
CA GLU A 39 2.13 2.56 -1.60
C GLU A 39 0.62 2.61 -1.59
N ALA A 40 0.00 2.01 -0.58
CA ALA A 40 -1.45 2.02 -0.51
C ALA A 40 -1.92 1.79 0.92
N HIS A 41 -3.15 2.19 1.19
CA HIS A 41 -3.85 1.86 2.42
C HIS A 41 -5.17 1.18 2.06
N ASN A 42 -5.81 0.62 3.06
CA ASN A 42 -7.08 -0.05 2.87
C ASN A 42 -8.12 0.95 2.36
N GLU A 43 -8.90 0.56 1.37
CA GLU A 43 -9.92 1.42 0.75
C GLU A 43 -11.28 0.72 0.61
N SER A 44 -11.46 -0.40 1.31
CA SER A 44 -12.67 -1.21 1.13
C SER A 44 -13.95 -0.47 1.51
N ILE A 45 -13.91 0.38 2.54
CA ILE A 45 -15.09 1.15 2.94
C ILE A 45 -15.32 2.29 1.94
N PHE A 46 -14.27 3.05 1.62
CA PHE A 46 -14.38 4.19 0.71
C PHE A 46 -14.92 3.77 -0.65
N LYS A 47 -14.43 2.66 -1.19
CA LYS A 47 -14.82 2.18 -2.52
C LYS A 47 -16.01 1.26 -2.50
N THR A 48 -16.51 0.92 -1.32
CA THR A 48 -17.57 -0.08 -1.15
C THR A 48 -17.18 -1.39 -1.85
N ASP A 49 -15.91 -1.74 -1.75
CA ASP A 49 -15.32 -2.89 -2.42
C ASP A 49 -14.54 -3.71 -1.39
N PRO A 50 -15.05 -4.87 -0.97
CA PRO A 50 -14.38 -5.66 0.06
C PRO A 50 -13.01 -6.19 -0.36
N THR A 51 -12.66 -6.10 -1.65
CA THR A 51 -11.34 -6.54 -2.13
C THR A 51 -10.31 -5.41 -2.12
N SER A 52 -10.69 -4.18 -1.78
CA SER A 52 -9.76 -3.04 -1.77
C SER A 52 -8.93 -2.99 -0.49
N HIS A 53 -8.34 -4.13 -0.13
CA HIS A 53 -7.38 -4.22 0.96
C HIS A 53 -6.05 -3.59 0.52
N ALA A 54 -5.29 -3.07 1.48
CA ALA A 54 -4.05 -2.33 1.19
C ALA A 54 -3.09 -3.10 0.27
N GLU A 55 -2.88 -4.38 0.54
CA GLU A 55 -1.96 -5.18 -0.26
C GLU A 55 -2.45 -5.36 -1.69
N ILE A 56 -3.75 -5.52 -1.89
CA ILE A 56 -4.32 -5.67 -3.24
C ILE A 56 -4.22 -4.35 -3.99
N VAL A 57 -4.56 -3.23 -3.32
CA VAL A 57 -4.45 -1.91 -3.94
C VAL A 57 -3.00 -1.63 -4.35
N ALA A 58 -2.05 -1.94 -3.47
CA ALA A 58 -0.64 -1.72 -3.75
C ALA A 58 -0.16 -2.55 -4.94
N ILE A 59 -0.56 -3.81 -5.01
CA ILE A 59 -0.19 -4.70 -6.12
C ILE A 59 -0.76 -4.19 -7.43
N ARG A 60 -2.02 -3.76 -7.44
CA ARG A 60 -2.65 -3.21 -8.65
C ARG A 60 -1.92 -1.96 -9.14
N LYS A 61 -1.56 -1.07 -8.22
CA LYS A 61 -0.81 0.14 -8.57
C LYS A 61 0.57 -0.21 -9.14
N ALA A 62 1.24 -1.19 -8.53
CA ALA A 62 2.54 -1.63 -9.00
C ALA A 62 2.46 -2.21 -10.39
N ALA A 63 1.45 -3.04 -10.65
CA ALA A 63 1.25 -3.66 -11.96
C ALA A 63 1.06 -2.60 -13.03
N LEU A 64 0.25 -1.58 -12.74
CA LEU A 64 0.03 -0.49 -13.68
C LEU A 64 1.31 0.30 -13.94
N LYS A 65 2.10 0.53 -12.93
CA LYS A 65 3.34 1.30 -13.04
C LYS A 65 4.38 0.57 -13.88
N ILE A 66 4.51 -0.74 -13.66
CA ILE A 66 5.46 -1.56 -14.42
C ILE A 66 4.94 -1.84 -15.82
N GLY A 67 3.63 -1.90 -15.97
CA GLY A 67 3.00 -2.24 -17.24
C GLY A 67 3.02 -3.72 -17.53
N ASN A 68 3.34 -4.53 -16.51
CA ASN A 68 3.50 -5.97 -16.65
C ASN A 68 3.43 -6.63 -15.27
N TYR A 69 3.00 -7.88 -15.22
CA TYR A 69 2.93 -8.62 -13.95
C TYR A 69 2.90 -10.12 -14.18
#